data_7292df555e5c93a01a376cfc2024948c
#
_entry.id   7292df555e5c93a01a376cfc2024948c
#
_cell.length_a   1.000
_cell.length_b   1.000
_cell.length_c   1.000
_cell.angle_alpha   90.00
_cell.angle_beta   90.00
_cell.angle_gamma   90.00
#
_symmetry.space_group_name_H-M   'P 1'
#
loop_
_entity.id
_entity.type
_entity.pdbx_description
1 polymer ?
#
loop_
_entity_poly.entity_id
_entity_poly.type
_entity_poly.pdbx_seq_one_letter_code
_entity_poly.pdbx_strand_id
1 'polypeptide(L)'
;PTFAYELNTAVEQGYLVPPRSISIPLKFQREGIKYAELSDREKEEYEEKFGDPSNEEAPEEIGSAALNKWLFNTDTVDKVLEHLMNDGIKVSGGDKLGKTIVFAKNHAHAVFIEERFNINYPEYAGKFLRVIDNYETKAQDLLDKFKDPFEEQDPQIAVSVDMMDTGVDAPRVV
;
A
#
# COMPACT_ATOMS: atom_id res chain seq x y z
N PRO A 1 38.65 3.88 -8.19
CA PRO A 1 37.71 4.69 -7.43
C PRO A 1 36.31 4.43 -7.97
N THR A 2 35.48 3.91 -7.11
CA THR A 2 34.06 3.73 -7.46
C THR A 2 33.42 5.11 -7.46
N PHE A 3 32.85 5.54 -8.54
CA PHE A 3 32.13 6.80 -8.61
C PHE A 3 30.87 6.66 -7.72
N ALA A 4 30.80 7.47 -6.68
CA ALA A 4 29.62 7.56 -5.82
C ALA A 4 28.89 8.86 -6.19
N TYR A 5 27.61 8.75 -6.58
CA TYR A 5 26.75 9.88 -6.81
C TYR A 5 25.71 9.93 -5.70
N GLU A 6 25.94 10.84 -4.77
CA GLU A 6 25.13 10.93 -3.55
C GLU A 6 23.74 11.51 -3.83
N LEU A 7 22.72 11.01 -3.10
CA LEU A 7 21.33 11.47 -3.20
C LEU A 7 21.22 13.00 -3.08
N ASN A 8 21.90 13.58 -2.09
CA ASN A 8 21.86 15.03 -1.88
C ASN A 8 22.39 15.80 -3.07
N THR A 9 23.48 15.33 -3.69
CA THR A 9 24.05 15.95 -4.89
C THR A 9 23.07 15.88 -6.06
N ALA A 10 22.38 14.76 -6.24
CA ALA A 10 21.37 14.61 -7.29
C ALA A 10 20.16 15.54 -7.09
N VAL A 11 19.75 15.74 -5.85
CA VAL A 11 18.68 16.68 -5.49
C VAL A 11 19.11 18.13 -5.72
N GLU A 12 20.31 18.51 -5.27
CA GLU A 12 20.86 19.85 -5.47
C GLU A 12 21.04 20.22 -6.96
N GLN A 13 21.39 19.23 -7.77
CA GLN A 13 21.53 19.38 -9.21
C GLN A 13 20.21 19.29 -9.99
N GLY A 14 19.11 19.04 -9.30
CA GLY A 14 17.76 18.98 -9.90
C GLY A 14 17.45 17.69 -10.68
N TYR A 15 18.28 16.65 -10.54
CA TYR A 15 18.01 15.35 -11.16
C TYR A 15 17.02 14.51 -10.37
N LEU A 16 16.91 14.73 -9.05
CA LEU A 16 15.97 14.06 -8.18
C LEU A 16 15.19 15.07 -7.34
N VAL A 17 13.93 14.73 -7.05
CA VAL A 17 13.09 15.46 -6.11
C VAL A 17 13.49 15.08 -4.68
N PRO A 18 13.56 16.03 -3.73
CA PRO A 18 13.86 15.70 -2.35
C PRO A 18 12.78 14.77 -1.76
N PRO A 19 13.17 13.63 -1.16
CA PRO A 19 12.22 12.71 -0.56
C PRO A 19 11.51 13.37 0.62
N ARG A 20 10.20 13.21 0.70
CA ARG A 20 9.38 13.58 1.87
C ARG A 20 8.84 12.31 2.49
N SER A 21 9.20 12.08 3.75
CA SER A 21 8.70 10.93 4.51
C SER A 21 7.56 11.36 5.40
N ILE A 22 6.42 10.67 5.29
CA ILE A 22 5.28 10.79 6.19
C ILE A 22 5.10 9.46 6.88
N SER A 23 5.17 9.47 8.21
CA SER A 23 4.89 8.27 9.01
C SER A 23 3.45 8.33 9.51
N ILE A 24 2.64 7.36 9.10
CA ILE A 24 1.26 7.22 9.58
C ILE A 24 1.28 6.24 10.76
N PRO A 25 1.05 6.73 11.99
CA PRO A 25 1.03 5.87 13.15
C PRO A 25 -0.29 5.09 13.24
N LEU A 26 -0.22 3.80 13.06
CA LEU A 26 -1.32 2.90 13.42
C LEU A 26 -1.12 2.46 14.88
N LYS A 27 -2.03 2.88 15.77
CA LYS A 27 -1.94 2.65 17.22
C LYS A 27 -1.69 1.19 17.56
N PHE A 28 -2.47 0.29 16.97
CA PHE A 28 -2.37 -1.15 17.23
C PHE A 28 -1.09 -1.81 16.69
N GLN A 29 -0.45 -1.27 15.65
CA GLN A 29 0.84 -1.80 15.17
C GLN A 29 1.98 -1.59 16.17
N ARG A 30 1.89 -0.55 16.98
CA ARG A 30 2.88 -0.24 18.01
C ARG A 30 2.57 -0.83 19.36
N GLU A 31 1.30 -0.85 19.76
CA GLU A 31 0.84 -1.17 21.10
C GLU A 31 0.22 -2.57 21.20
N GLY A 32 -0.06 -3.21 20.06
CA GLY A 32 -0.84 -4.44 20.04
C GLY A 32 -2.35 -4.16 20.12
N ILE A 33 -3.15 -5.21 20.20
CA ILE A 33 -4.59 -5.13 20.43
C ILE A 33 -4.88 -5.68 21.81
N LYS A 34 -5.57 -4.87 22.63
CA LYS A 34 -6.11 -5.29 23.90
C LYS A 34 -7.62 -5.40 23.78
N TYR A 35 -8.16 -6.58 24.01
CA TYR A 35 -9.58 -6.87 23.87
C TYR A 35 -10.46 -5.89 24.68
N ALA A 36 -10.03 -5.53 25.89
CA ALA A 36 -10.76 -4.61 26.75
C ALA A 36 -10.91 -3.19 26.20
N GLU A 37 -10.03 -2.76 25.28
CA GLU A 37 -10.03 -1.42 24.67
C GLU A 37 -10.83 -1.34 23.37
N LEU A 38 -11.36 -2.47 22.87
CA LEU A 38 -12.12 -2.57 21.62
C LEU A 38 -13.59 -2.16 21.85
N SER A 39 -14.19 -1.53 20.84
CA SER A 39 -15.63 -1.34 20.75
C SER A 39 -16.36 -2.67 20.55
N ASP A 40 -17.67 -2.70 20.80
CA ASP A 40 -18.48 -3.93 20.70
C ASP A 40 -18.38 -4.58 19.30
N ARG A 41 -18.40 -3.79 18.24
CA ARG A 41 -18.23 -4.26 16.87
C ARG A 41 -16.81 -4.82 16.61
N GLU A 42 -15.79 -4.14 17.12
CA GLU A 42 -14.40 -4.61 16.98
C GLU A 42 -14.15 -5.88 17.80
N LYS A 43 -14.87 -6.09 18.90
CA LYS A 43 -14.84 -7.34 19.69
C LYS A 43 -15.42 -8.51 18.91
N GLU A 44 -16.56 -8.33 18.23
CA GLU A 44 -17.15 -9.35 17.38
C GLU A 44 -16.18 -9.76 16.27
N GLU A 45 -15.56 -8.79 15.58
CA GLU A 45 -14.56 -9.05 14.55
C GLU A 45 -13.28 -9.69 15.12
N TYR A 46 -12.91 -9.35 16.35
CA TYR A 46 -11.77 -9.92 17.05
C TYR A 46 -12.02 -11.39 17.40
N GLU A 47 -13.18 -11.70 17.97
CA GLU A 47 -13.58 -13.07 18.33
C GLU A 47 -13.70 -13.97 17.09
N GLU A 48 -14.25 -13.46 15.99
CA GLU A 48 -14.33 -14.19 14.73
C GLU A 48 -12.94 -14.56 14.17
N LYS A 49 -11.97 -13.63 14.29
CA LYS A 49 -10.63 -13.78 13.71
C LYS A 49 -9.62 -14.49 14.62
N PHE A 50 -9.76 -14.35 15.91
CA PHE A 50 -8.79 -14.78 16.92
C PHE A 50 -9.36 -15.75 17.94
N GLY A 51 -10.67 -15.95 17.97
CA GLY A 51 -11.29 -16.98 18.80
C GLY A 51 -10.88 -18.36 18.34
N ASP A 52 -10.52 -19.21 19.28
CA ASP A 52 -10.26 -20.63 19.01
C ASP A 52 -11.59 -21.38 19.04
N PRO A 53 -12.02 -22.07 17.95
CA PRO A 53 -13.25 -22.85 17.95
C PRO A 53 -13.28 -23.98 19.01
N SER A 54 -12.09 -24.35 19.55
CA SER A 54 -11.94 -25.37 20.60
C SER A 54 -11.84 -24.80 22.02
N ASN A 55 -11.71 -23.47 22.15
CA ASN A 55 -11.61 -22.77 23.41
C ASN A 55 -12.40 -21.46 23.29
N GLU A 56 -13.52 -21.34 23.98
CA GLU A 56 -14.51 -20.25 23.82
C GLU A 56 -13.99 -18.84 24.15
N GLU A 57 -12.71 -18.69 24.48
CA GLU A 57 -12.13 -17.39 24.84
C GLU A 57 -11.06 -16.94 23.84
N ALA A 58 -11.29 -15.78 23.18
CA ALA A 58 -10.27 -15.11 22.41
C ALA A 58 -9.14 -14.56 23.32
N PRO A 59 -7.89 -14.46 22.86
CA PRO A 59 -6.79 -13.93 23.65
C PRO A 59 -7.09 -12.52 24.18
N GLU A 60 -6.82 -12.25 25.44
CA GLU A 60 -7.02 -10.90 26.03
C GLU A 60 -6.12 -9.82 25.41
N GLU A 61 -4.96 -10.23 24.88
CA GLU A 61 -3.99 -9.32 24.26
C GLU A 61 -3.25 -10.00 23.10
N ILE A 62 -3.10 -9.27 21.98
CA ILE A 62 -2.22 -9.65 20.87
C ILE A 62 -1.12 -8.61 20.75
N GLY A 63 0.11 -9.02 21.00
CA GLY A 63 1.27 -8.15 20.89
C GLY A 63 1.56 -7.70 19.47
N SER A 64 2.19 -6.53 19.31
CA SER A 64 2.54 -5.92 18.02
C SER A 64 3.35 -6.84 17.09
N ALA A 65 4.19 -7.73 17.62
CA ALA A 65 4.95 -8.70 16.82
C ALA A 65 4.06 -9.78 16.20
N ALA A 66 2.97 -10.18 16.88
CA ALA A 66 1.98 -11.09 16.34
C ALA A 66 1.11 -10.38 15.27
N LEU A 67 0.77 -9.11 15.48
CA LEU A 67 0.04 -8.28 14.52
C LEU A 67 0.80 -8.07 13.21
N ASN A 68 2.12 -8.01 13.23
CA ASN A 68 2.92 -7.95 12.01
C ASN A 68 2.78 -9.19 11.10
N LYS A 69 2.31 -10.32 11.65
CA LYS A 69 1.88 -11.47 10.83
C LYS A 69 0.51 -11.23 10.17
N TRP A 70 -0.22 -10.24 10.63
CA TRP A 70 -1.56 -9.87 10.20
C TRP A 70 -1.60 -8.60 9.34
N LEU A 71 -0.56 -8.36 8.54
CA LEU A 71 -0.55 -7.33 7.50
C LEU A 71 -1.68 -7.49 6.46
N PHE A 72 -2.41 -8.59 6.55
CA PHE A 72 -3.66 -8.86 5.86
C PHE A 72 -4.89 -8.37 6.66
N ASN A 73 -4.71 -7.49 7.64
CA ASN A 73 -5.82 -6.90 8.35
C ASN A 73 -6.55 -5.91 7.44
N THR A 74 -7.82 -6.19 7.21
CA THR A 74 -8.73 -5.43 6.37
C THR A 74 -8.76 -3.95 6.77
N ASP A 75 -8.92 -3.66 8.06
CA ASP A 75 -8.97 -2.29 8.57
C ASP A 75 -7.68 -1.50 8.32
N THR A 76 -6.53 -2.17 8.47
CA THR A 76 -5.23 -1.53 8.19
C THR A 76 -5.10 -1.14 6.73
N VAL A 77 -5.39 -2.07 5.83
CA VAL A 77 -5.28 -1.82 4.39
C VAL A 77 -6.29 -0.77 3.95
N ASP A 78 -7.53 -0.86 4.44
CA ASP A 78 -8.58 0.10 4.12
C ASP A 78 -8.21 1.52 4.55
N LYS A 79 -7.70 1.71 5.77
CA LYS A 79 -7.24 3.02 6.26
C LYS A 79 -6.05 3.57 5.49
N VAL A 80 -5.10 2.72 5.10
CA VAL A 80 -3.98 3.14 4.25
C VAL A 80 -4.46 3.60 2.88
N LEU A 81 -5.37 2.84 2.27
CA LEU A 81 -5.97 3.18 0.98
C LEU A 81 -6.80 4.47 1.07
N GLU A 82 -7.61 4.62 2.12
CA GLU A 82 -8.38 5.83 2.38
C GLU A 82 -7.47 7.06 2.52
N HIS A 83 -6.41 6.95 3.33
CA HIS A 83 -5.43 8.02 3.48
C HIS A 83 -4.75 8.36 2.14
N LEU A 84 -4.33 7.36 1.38
CA LEU A 84 -3.74 7.57 0.06
C LEU A 84 -4.70 8.30 -0.89
N MET A 85 -5.96 7.87 -0.94
CA MET A 85 -6.96 8.47 -1.83
C MET A 85 -7.33 9.90 -1.43
N ASN A 86 -7.36 10.20 -0.12
CA ASN A 86 -7.73 11.52 0.39
C ASN A 86 -6.54 12.50 0.39
N ASP A 87 -5.41 12.08 0.94
CA ASP A 87 -4.27 12.94 1.28
C ASP A 87 -3.05 12.74 0.37
N GLY A 88 -3.08 11.76 -0.53
CA GLY A 88 -2.02 11.53 -1.52
C GLY A 88 -1.84 12.73 -2.44
N ILE A 89 -0.64 12.90 -2.98
CA ILE A 89 -0.31 14.02 -3.88
C ILE A 89 -1.25 14.02 -5.08
N LYS A 90 -1.91 15.16 -5.31
CA LYS A 90 -2.82 15.34 -6.43
C LYS A 90 -2.12 16.03 -7.60
N VAL A 91 -2.46 15.62 -8.81
CA VAL A 91 -2.03 16.19 -10.08
C VAL A 91 -3.24 16.77 -10.83
N SER A 92 -3.03 17.31 -12.02
CA SER A 92 -4.11 17.85 -12.88
C SER A 92 -4.97 18.90 -12.17
N GLY A 93 -4.30 19.82 -11.45
CA GLY A 93 -5.01 20.90 -10.74
C GLY A 93 -5.67 20.48 -9.42
N GLY A 94 -5.40 19.27 -8.93
CA GLY A 94 -5.98 18.73 -7.70
C GLY A 94 -7.05 17.67 -7.92
N ASP A 95 -7.40 17.38 -9.16
CA ASP A 95 -8.55 16.52 -9.48
C ASP A 95 -8.19 15.02 -9.47
N LYS A 96 -6.90 14.68 -9.62
CA LYS A 96 -6.49 13.27 -9.77
C LYS A 96 -5.33 12.94 -8.82
N LEU A 97 -5.39 11.76 -8.20
CA LEU A 97 -4.24 11.22 -7.47
C LEU A 97 -3.06 11.05 -8.43
N GLY A 98 -1.87 11.46 -8.03
CA GLY A 98 -0.64 11.23 -8.80
C GLY A 98 -0.28 9.75 -8.91
N LYS A 99 0.53 9.38 -9.90
CA LYS A 99 1.05 8.00 -10.04
C LYS A 99 1.76 7.58 -8.76
N THR A 100 1.35 6.45 -8.22
CA THR A 100 1.80 5.97 -6.90
C THR A 100 2.23 4.51 -6.98
N ILE A 101 3.33 4.17 -6.31
CA ILE A 101 3.77 2.79 -6.13
C ILE A 101 3.52 2.37 -4.69
N VAL A 102 2.88 1.23 -4.52
CA VAL A 102 2.67 0.57 -3.23
C VAL A 102 3.51 -0.70 -3.20
N PHE A 103 4.44 -0.80 -2.28
CA PHE A 103 5.25 -2.01 -2.11
C PHE A 103 4.57 -2.99 -1.17
N ALA A 104 4.23 -4.17 -1.69
CA ALA A 104 3.62 -5.25 -0.94
C ALA A 104 4.67 -6.26 -0.47
N LYS A 105 4.36 -6.95 0.62
CA LYS A 105 5.26 -7.97 1.21
C LYS A 105 5.50 -9.17 0.30
N ASN A 106 4.46 -9.60 -0.42
CA ASN A 106 4.48 -10.72 -1.36
C ASN A 106 3.27 -10.63 -2.29
N HIS A 107 3.17 -11.50 -3.29
CA HIS A 107 2.07 -11.55 -4.24
C HIS A 107 0.68 -11.64 -3.57
N ALA A 108 0.50 -12.51 -2.59
CA ALA A 108 -0.77 -12.65 -1.89
C ALA A 108 -1.19 -11.33 -1.19
N HIS A 109 -0.22 -10.60 -0.61
CA HIS A 109 -0.47 -9.27 -0.04
C HIS A 109 -0.81 -8.23 -1.13
N ALA A 110 -0.15 -8.26 -2.27
CA ALA A 110 -0.46 -7.38 -3.39
C ALA A 110 -1.90 -7.60 -3.91
N VAL A 111 -2.29 -8.85 -4.11
CA VAL A 111 -3.67 -9.23 -4.52
C VAL A 111 -4.68 -8.79 -3.46
N PHE A 112 -4.40 -9.00 -2.19
CA PHE A 112 -5.29 -8.56 -1.10
C PHE A 112 -5.50 -7.04 -1.09
N ILE A 113 -4.45 -6.26 -1.31
CA ILE A 113 -4.56 -4.78 -1.43
C ILE A 113 -5.45 -4.40 -2.62
N GLU A 114 -5.27 -5.04 -3.78
CA GLU A 114 -6.10 -4.79 -4.97
C GLU A 114 -7.58 -5.15 -4.72
N GLU A 115 -7.86 -6.29 -4.10
CA GLU A 115 -9.22 -6.70 -3.73
C GLU A 115 -9.88 -5.72 -2.78
N ARG A 116 -9.17 -5.27 -1.73
CA ARG A 116 -9.68 -4.25 -0.80
C ARG A 116 -9.97 -2.94 -1.50
N PHE A 117 -9.09 -2.50 -2.39
CA PHE A 117 -9.32 -1.29 -3.19
C PHE A 117 -10.57 -1.41 -4.05
N ASN A 118 -10.73 -2.51 -4.78
CA ASN A 118 -11.88 -2.74 -5.66
C ASN A 118 -13.21 -2.78 -4.90
N ILE A 119 -13.20 -3.26 -3.64
CA ILE A 119 -14.38 -3.28 -2.77
C ILE A 119 -14.72 -1.86 -2.30
N ASN A 120 -13.72 -1.09 -1.85
CA ASN A 120 -13.93 0.23 -1.27
C ASN A 120 -14.17 1.32 -2.32
N TYR A 121 -13.66 1.12 -3.55
CA TYR A 121 -13.74 2.06 -4.66
C TYR A 121 -14.25 1.36 -5.93
N PRO A 122 -15.51 0.89 -5.96
CA PRO A 122 -16.03 0.08 -7.06
C PRO A 122 -16.05 0.81 -8.41
N GLU A 123 -16.13 2.14 -8.42
CA GLU A 123 -16.06 2.96 -9.63
C GLU A 123 -14.69 2.91 -10.33
N TYR A 124 -13.64 2.58 -9.59
CA TYR A 124 -12.26 2.46 -10.06
C TYR A 124 -11.81 1.00 -10.23
N ALA A 125 -12.67 0.04 -9.89
CA ALA A 125 -12.31 -1.38 -9.81
C ALA A 125 -11.73 -1.93 -11.12
N GLY A 126 -10.66 -2.69 -11.00
CA GLY A 126 -9.97 -3.37 -12.09
C GLY A 126 -9.15 -2.48 -13.03
N LYS A 127 -9.05 -1.18 -12.76
CA LYS A 127 -8.34 -0.21 -13.60
C LYS A 127 -7.33 0.61 -12.82
N PHE A 128 -7.81 1.37 -11.86
CA PHE A 128 -7.06 2.44 -11.19
C PHE A 128 -5.91 1.93 -10.31
N LEU A 129 -6.14 0.85 -9.57
CA LEU A 129 -5.12 0.14 -8.81
C LEU A 129 -4.94 -1.26 -9.40
N ARG A 130 -3.71 -1.63 -9.74
CA ARG A 130 -3.38 -2.93 -10.30
C ARG A 130 -2.10 -3.50 -9.69
N VAL A 131 -2.12 -4.82 -9.51
CA VAL A 131 -0.91 -5.58 -9.19
C VAL A 131 0.00 -5.60 -10.42
N ILE A 132 1.27 -5.23 -10.22
CA ILE A 132 2.32 -5.30 -11.26
C ILE A 132 3.50 -6.05 -10.63
N ASP A 133 3.50 -7.36 -10.81
CA ASP A 133 4.57 -8.26 -10.34
C ASP A 133 4.80 -9.41 -11.33
N ASN A 134 5.76 -10.27 -11.02
CA ASN A 134 6.14 -11.38 -11.91
C ASN A 134 5.08 -12.47 -12.08
N TYR A 135 4.01 -12.47 -11.29
CA TYR A 135 2.92 -13.43 -11.35
C TYR A 135 1.76 -12.95 -12.21
N GLU A 136 1.68 -11.65 -12.49
CA GLU A 136 0.64 -11.07 -13.35
C GLU A 136 0.99 -11.29 -14.82
N THR A 137 0.10 -11.94 -15.57
CA THR A 137 0.33 -12.27 -16.99
C THR A 137 0.44 -11.04 -17.90
N LYS A 138 -0.14 -9.91 -17.49
CA LYS A 138 -0.12 -8.63 -18.19
C LYS A 138 0.81 -7.61 -17.53
N ALA A 139 1.70 -8.05 -16.65
CA ALA A 139 2.56 -7.15 -15.87
C ALA A 139 3.32 -6.16 -16.75
N GLN A 140 3.87 -6.62 -17.88
CA GLN A 140 4.63 -5.75 -18.79
C GLN A 140 3.75 -4.68 -19.46
N ASP A 141 2.56 -5.03 -19.95
CA ASP A 141 1.61 -4.09 -20.54
C ASP A 141 1.13 -3.05 -19.52
N LEU A 142 0.84 -3.51 -18.29
CA LEU A 142 0.46 -2.62 -17.18
C LEU A 142 1.60 -1.69 -16.77
N LEU A 143 2.82 -2.21 -16.72
CA LEU A 143 4.02 -1.42 -16.41
C LEU A 143 4.28 -0.37 -17.49
N ASP A 144 4.16 -0.73 -18.76
CA ASP A 144 4.36 0.20 -19.87
C ASP A 144 3.33 1.35 -19.84
N LYS A 145 2.07 1.06 -19.54
CA LYS A 145 1.04 2.06 -19.34
C LYS A 145 1.28 2.93 -18.08
N PHE A 146 1.75 2.30 -17.00
CA PHE A 146 2.01 3.01 -15.75
C PHE A 146 3.14 4.04 -15.90
N LYS A 147 4.21 3.69 -16.61
CA LYS A 147 5.39 4.53 -16.78
C LYS A 147 5.33 5.49 -17.98
N ASP A 148 4.28 5.43 -18.81
CA ASP A 148 4.17 6.26 -20.01
C ASP A 148 4.31 7.76 -19.65
N PRO A 149 5.33 8.46 -20.19
CA PRO A 149 5.57 9.86 -19.87
C PRO A 149 4.63 10.82 -20.63
N PHE A 150 3.99 10.37 -21.70
CA PHE A 150 3.20 11.22 -22.60
C PHE A 150 1.71 11.11 -22.36
N GLU A 151 1.23 9.89 -22.12
CA GLU A 151 -0.19 9.62 -21.90
C GLU A 151 -0.45 9.21 -20.45
N GLU A 152 -1.47 9.80 -19.85
CA GLU A 152 -1.90 9.41 -18.52
C GLU A 152 -2.94 8.31 -18.61
N GLN A 153 -2.47 7.07 -18.54
CA GLN A 153 -3.28 5.86 -18.60
C GLN A 153 -3.37 5.20 -17.23
N ASP A 154 -4.44 4.44 -17.00
CA ASP A 154 -4.49 3.52 -15.84
C ASP A 154 -3.49 2.36 -16.05
N PRO A 155 -2.95 1.83 -14.96
CA PRO A 155 -3.28 2.10 -13.56
C PRO A 155 -2.66 3.39 -13.03
N GLN A 156 -3.35 4.00 -12.05
CA GLN A 156 -2.86 5.16 -11.31
C GLN A 156 -2.02 4.72 -10.09
N ILE A 157 -2.39 3.57 -9.51
CA ILE A 157 -1.65 2.95 -8.41
C ILE A 157 -1.13 1.59 -8.88
N ALA A 158 0.19 1.41 -8.80
CA ALA A 158 0.83 0.11 -9.02
C ALA A 158 1.15 -0.54 -7.67
N VAL A 159 0.65 -1.74 -7.44
CA VAL A 159 1.04 -2.55 -6.28
C VAL A 159 2.10 -3.55 -6.74
N SER A 160 3.32 -3.41 -6.23
CA SER A 160 4.47 -4.22 -6.65
C SER A 160 5.06 -4.99 -5.47
N VAL A 161 5.69 -6.12 -5.76
CA VAL A 161 6.45 -6.87 -4.76
C VAL A 161 7.89 -6.65 -5.13
N ASP A 162 8.65 -6.91 -5.89
CA ASP A 162 10.08 -6.64 -6.14
C ASP A 162 10.32 -5.99 -7.52
N MET A 163 9.36 -6.10 -8.43
CA MET A 163 9.54 -5.76 -9.84
C MET A 163 9.82 -4.27 -10.08
N MET A 164 9.37 -3.41 -9.19
CA MET A 164 9.51 -1.95 -9.32
C MET A 164 10.50 -1.32 -8.31
N ASP A 165 11.24 -2.13 -7.57
CA ASP A 165 12.17 -1.65 -6.54
C ASP A 165 13.38 -0.91 -7.14
N THR A 166 13.86 -1.37 -8.28
CA THR A 166 15.04 -0.79 -8.95
C THR A 166 14.91 -0.86 -10.47
N GLY A 167 15.48 0.15 -11.14
CA GLY A 167 15.63 0.15 -12.60
C GLY A 167 14.37 0.45 -13.41
N VAL A 168 13.28 0.85 -12.76
CA VAL A 168 12.07 1.32 -13.44
C VAL A 168 12.12 2.84 -13.53
N ASP A 169 12.17 3.36 -14.75
CA ASP A 169 11.98 4.79 -15.01
C ASP A 169 10.49 5.08 -15.14
N ALA A 170 9.94 5.74 -14.14
CA ALA A 170 8.53 6.13 -14.09
C ALA A 170 8.42 7.62 -13.73
N PRO A 171 8.64 8.53 -14.69
CA PRO A 171 8.82 9.96 -14.43
C PRO A 171 7.56 10.67 -13.90
N ARG A 172 6.40 10.03 -13.94
CA ARG A 172 5.13 10.57 -13.45
C ARG A 172 4.79 10.17 -12.00
N VAL A 173 5.62 9.34 -11.39
CA VAL A 173 5.44 8.97 -9.97
C VAL A 173 5.76 10.18 -9.09
N VAL A 174 4.89 10.45 -8.13
CA VAL A 174 4.98 11.58 -7.20
C VAL A 174 5.09 11.12 -5.76
#